data_53d193f1a37191beb39b425a80be8ff2
#
_entry.id   53d193f1a37191beb39b425a80be8ff2
#
_cell.length_a   1.000
_cell.length_b   1.000
_cell.length_c   1.000
_cell.angle_alpha   90.00
_cell.angle_beta   90.00
_cell.angle_gamma   90.00
#
_symmetry.space_group_name_H-M   'P 1'
#
loop_
_entity.id
_entity.type
_entity.pdbx_description
1 polymer ?
#
loop_
_entity_poly.entity_id
_entity_poly.type
_entity_poly.pdbx_seq_one_letter_code
_entity_poly.pdbx_strand_id
1 'polypeptide(L)'
;MKIFLGLFFSLCTFFSFQAITLEKGKWSFVKTDEYCYIGSLAIQSDLSPEKNRGEFYILVYKNIGTAETVIQIEAGYDYKIGPDINVNIDGGNYIFYTNVDVPSAAWTEEDNKVIFAMKKGLDLVVTGESSRGTVTNDTYTLKGFTSAFNKLIEDC
;
A
#
# COMPACT_ATOMS: atom_id res chain seq x y z
N MET A 1 60.35 -5.94 -29.54
CA MET A 1 59.60 -6.13 -28.27
C MET A 1 58.29 -5.33 -28.40
N LYS A 2 57.17 -6.00 -28.77
CA LYS A 2 55.87 -5.34 -29.01
C LYS A 2 55.03 -5.50 -27.76
N ILE A 3 54.74 -4.38 -27.09
CA ILE A 3 53.90 -4.32 -25.92
C ILE A 3 52.43 -4.22 -26.40
N PHE A 4 51.64 -5.28 -26.16
CA PHE A 4 50.21 -5.28 -26.41
C PHE A 4 49.51 -4.66 -25.16
N LEU A 5 49.00 -3.47 -25.34
CA LEU A 5 48.19 -2.78 -24.33
C LEU A 5 46.73 -3.26 -24.47
N GLY A 6 46.35 -4.25 -23.67
CA GLY A 6 44.96 -4.76 -23.62
C GLY A 6 44.04 -3.74 -22.91
N LEU A 7 43.12 -3.17 -23.67
CA LEU A 7 42.06 -2.28 -23.15
C LEU A 7 40.99 -3.15 -22.50
N PHE A 8 40.97 -3.20 -21.17
CA PHE A 8 39.89 -3.84 -20.40
C PHE A 8 38.69 -2.91 -20.41
N PHE A 9 37.70 -3.18 -21.26
CA PHE A 9 36.41 -2.49 -21.25
C PHE A 9 35.58 -3.11 -20.15
N SER A 10 35.55 -2.44 -18.97
CA SER A 10 34.67 -2.80 -17.85
C SER A 10 33.24 -2.44 -18.24
N LEU A 11 32.44 -3.45 -18.56
CA LEU A 11 31.00 -3.31 -18.83
C LEU A 11 30.26 -3.13 -17.50
N CYS A 12 30.11 -1.89 -17.03
CA CYS A 12 29.24 -1.56 -15.93
C CYS A 12 27.79 -1.79 -16.37
N THR A 13 27.23 -2.94 -16.04
CA THR A 13 25.79 -3.18 -16.14
C THR A 13 25.08 -2.35 -15.06
N PHE A 14 24.51 -1.22 -15.44
CA PHE A 14 23.58 -0.49 -14.59
C PHE A 14 22.31 -1.33 -14.45
N PHE A 15 22.15 -2.00 -13.32
CA PHE A 15 20.86 -2.50 -12.91
C PHE A 15 19.99 -1.29 -12.57
N SER A 16 19.13 -0.90 -13.49
CA SER A 16 18.07 0.07 -13.22
C SER A 16 17.06 -0.58 -12.25
N PHE A 17 17.16 -0.26 -10.97
CA PHE A 17 16.07 -0.48 -10.03
C PHE A 17 14.91 0.38 -10.50
N GLN A 18 13.92 -0.22 -11.13
CA GLN A 18 12.65 0.45 -11.37
C GLN A 18 11.94 0.55 -10.01
N ALA A 19 12.00 1.73 -9.41
CA ALA A 19 11.14 2.07 -8.28
C ALA A 19 9.69 1.96 -8.79
N ILE A 20 8.94 0.99 -8.28
CA ILE A 20 7.54 0.82 -8.64
C ILE A 20 6.78 1.86 -7.86
N THR A 21 6.25 2.85 -8.58
CA THR A 21 5.41 3.89 -8.02
C THR A 21 3.95 3.44 -8.05
N LEU A 22 3.28 3.49 -6.89
CA LEU A 22 1.84 3.32 -6.83
C LEU A 22 1.15 4.48 -7.56
N GLU A 23 0.00 4.21 -8.15
CA GLU A 23 -0.76 5.20 -8.92
C GLU A 23 -2.12 5.48 -8.26
N LYS A 24 -2.60 6.72 -8.40
CA LYS A 24 -3.94 7.10 -7.93
C LYS A 24 -5.02 6.37 -8.72
N GLY A 25 -5.92 5.71 -7.99
CA GLY A 25 -7.07 5.04 -8.59
C GLY A 25 -6.75 3.80 -9.42
N LYS A 26 -5.54 3.25 -9.27
CA LYS A 26 -5.10 2.04 -9.97
C LYS A 26 -4.46 1.06 -8.98
N TRP A 27 -4.94 -0.17 -9.00
CA TRP A 27 -4.36 -1.26 -8.24
C TRP A 27 -3.23 -1.91 -9.03
N SER A 28 -2.00 -1.69 -8.60
CA SER A 28 -0.78 -2.18 -9.26
C SER A 28 -0.24 -3.40 -8.52
N PHE A 29 0.13 -4.45 -9.27
CA PHE A 29 0.76 -5.66 -8.74
C PHE A 29 2.28 -5.55 -8.80
N VAL A 30 2.93 -5.95 -7.71
CA VAL A 30 4.38 -5.98 -7.58
C VAL A 30 4.80 -7.30 -6.98
N LYS A 31 5.88 -7.89 -7.51
CA LYS A 31 6.52 -9.09 -6.99
C LYS A 31 7.98 -8.79 -6.67
N THR A 32 8.39 -9.12 -5.46
CA THR A 32 9.79 -9.13 -5.01
C THR A 32 10.27 -10.58 -4.83
N ASP A 33 11.48 -10.76 -4.35
CA ASP A 33 12.01 -12.10 -4.05
C ASP A 33 11.40 -12.73 -2.79
N GLU A 34 10.83 -11.93 -1.89
CA GLU A 34 10.32 -12.38 -0.59
C GLU A 34 8.80 -12.32 -0.48
N TYR A 35 8.17 -11.32 -1.09
CA TYR A 35 6.73 -11.07 -1.00
C TYR A 35 6.19 -10.45 -2.28
N CYS A 36 4.88 -10.52 -2.42
CA CYS A 36 4.15 -9.80 -3.45
C CYS A 36 3.11 -8.89 -2.80
N TYR A 37 2.75 -7.82 -3.49
CA TYR A 37 1.66 -6.95 -3.06
C TYR A 37 0.90 -6.36 -4.23
N ILE A 38 -0.31 -5.93 -3.95
CA ILE A 38 -1.06 -4.97 -4.76
C ILE A 38 -1.25 -3.71 -3.93
N GLY A 39 -1.26 -2.56 -4.58
CA GLY A 39 -1.42 -1.30 -3.88
C GLY A 39 -2.02 -0.21 -4.76
N SER A 40 -2.61 0.79 -4.10
CA SER A 40 -3.16 1.97 -4.74
C SER A 40 -3.00 3.21 -3.85
N LEU A 41 -2.75 4.36 -4.46
CA LEU A 41 -2.84 5.66 -3.80
C LEU A 41 -4.29 6.12 -3.70
N ALA A 42 -4.61 6.90 -2.67
CA ALA A 42 -5.91 7.54 -2.53
C ALA A 42 -6.20 8.47 -3.71
N ILE A 43 -7.46 8.46 -4.15
CA ILE A 43 -7.94 9.36 -5.23
C ILE A 43 -8.29 10.75 -4.71
N GLN A 44 -8.66 10.83 -3.43
CA GLN A 44 -9.07 12.07 -2.77
C GLN A 44 -8.71 12.03 -1.29
N SER A 45 -8.45 13.20 -0.70
CA SER A 45 -8.31 13.45 0.73
C SER A 45 -9.01 14.76 1.08
N ASP A 46 -9.57 14.85 2.28
CA ASP A 46 -10.13 16.09 2.82
C ASP A 46 -9.09 16.93 3.59
N LEU A 47 -7.83 16.46 3.66
CA LEU A 47 -6.76 17.23 4.27
C LEU A 47 -6.52 18.52 3.50
N SER A 48 -6.48 19.65 4.24
CA SER A 48 -6.15 20.95 3.66
C SER A 48 -4.81 20.90 2.90
N PRO A 49 -4.73 21.46 1.66
CA PRO A 49 -3.49 21.50 0.87
C PRO A 49 -2.31 22.20 1.56
N GLU A 50 -2.58 23.03 2.57
CA GLU A 50 -1.56 23.72 3.36
C GLU A 50 -0.85 22.80 4.35
N LYS A 51 -1.43 21.62 4.64
CA LYS A 51 -0.85 20.62 5.54
C LYS A 51 -0.07 19.59 4.74
N ASN A 52 1.20 19.46 5.07
CA ASN A 52 2.07 18.45 4.45
C ASN A 52 1.95 17.10 5.16
N ARG A 53 1.89 16.02 4.36
CA ARG A 53 2.04 14.64 4.81
C ARG A 53 2.80 13.84 3.76
N GLY A 54 3.30 12.65 4.12
CA GLY A 54 3.89 11.71 3.19
C GLY A 54 2.86 11.08 2.26
N GLU A 55 3.29 10.13 1.42
CA GLU A 55 2.37 9.35 0.60
C GLU A 55 1.44 8.49 1.47
N PHE A 56 0.20 8.34 1.04
CA PHE A 56 -0.81 7.54 1.72
C PHE A 56 -1.46 6.58 0.73
N TYR A 57 -1.46 5.31 1.13
CA TYR A 57 -1.83 4.22 0.25
C TYR A 57 -2.38 3.02 1.03
N ILE A 58 -2.99 2.11 0.30
CA ILE A 58 -3.37 0.79 0.79
C ILE A 58 -2.56 -0.26 0.05
N LEU A 59 -2.03 -1.23 0.81
CA LEU A 59 -1.40 -2.43 0.29
C LEU A 59 -2.21 -3.65 0.72
N VAL A 60 -2.27 -4.65 -0.14
CA VAL A 60 -2.59 -6.04 0.23
C VAL A 60 -1.40 -6.88 -0.17
N TYR A 61 -0.76 -7.50 0.79
CA TYR A 61 0.46 -8.27 0.54
C TYR A 61 0.37 -9.70 1.07
N LYS A 62 1.21 -10.56 0.54
CA LYS A 62 1.46 -11.91 1.05
C LYS A 62 2.93 -12.28 0.85
N ASN A 63 3.46 -13.09 1.74
CA ASN A 63 4.78 -13.67 1.59
C ASN A 63 4.74 -14.82 0.58
N ILE A 64 5.80 -14.97 -0.20
CA ILE A 64 5.91 -16.08 -1.18
C ILE A 64 5.85 -17.41 -0.42
N GLY A 65 5.02 -18.32 -0.94
CA GLY A 65 4.82 -19.65 -0.34
C GLY A 65 3.82 -19.70 0.83
N THR A 66 3.19 -18.57 1.21
CA THR A 66 2.10 -18.56 2.21
C THR A 66 0.74 -18.37 1.55
N ALA A 67 -0.33 -18.75 2.25
CA ALA A 67 -1.71 -18.48 1.80
C ALA A 67 -2.29 -17.21 2.43
N GLU A 68 -1.63 -16.68 3.47
CA GLU A 68 -2.10 -15.53 4.23
C GLU A 68 -1.90 -14.23 3.46
N THR A 69 -2.93 -13.40 3.45
CA THR A 69 -2.89 -12.04 2.89
C THR A 69 -3.17 -11.03 3.99
N VAL A 70 -2.44 -9.94 4.00
CA VAL A 70 -2.52 -8.89 5.02
C VAL A 70 -2.81 -7.55 4.35
N ILE A 71 -3.73 -6.78 4.92
CA ILE A 71 -4.02 -5.41 4.50
C ILE A 71 -3.23 -4.45 5.39
N GLN A 72 -2.53 -3.54 4.76
CA GLN A 72 -1.85 -2.43 5.43
C GLN A 72 -2.30 -1.10 4.84
N ILE A 73 -2.63 -0.17 5.70
CA ILE A 73 -2.96 1.20 5.32
C ILE A 73 -1.84 2.10 5.83
N GLU A 74 -1.22 2.87 4.93
CA GLU A 74 -0.24 3.88 5.25
C GLU A 74 -0.88 5.25 5.19
N ALA A 75 -0.77 6.03 6.28
CA ALA A 75 -1.39 7.35 6.36
C ALA A 75 -0.52 8.50 5.86
N GLY A 76 0.80 8.30 5.74
CA GLY A 76 1.75 9.36 5.47
C GLY A 76 1.95 10.33 6.65
N TYR A 77 1.42 10.00 7.81
CA TYR A 77 1.63 10.66 9.11
C TYR A 77 1.49 9.61 10.23
N ASP A 78 2.01 9.92 11.41
CA ASP A 78 1.82 9.05 12.58
C ASP A 78 0.38 9.18 13.09
N TYR A 79 -0.34 8.06 13.16
CA TYR A 79 -1.65 8.00 13.80
C TYR A 79 -1.55 8.28 15.30
N LYS A 80 -2.60 8.83 15.86
CA LYS A 80 -2.79 8.90 17.30
C LYS A 80 -2.96 7.49 17.86
N ILE A 81 -2.12 7.13 18.81
CA ILE A 81 -2.19 5.82 19.46
C ILE A 81 -3.41 5.72 20.35
N GLY A 82 -4.15 4.64 20.21
CA GLY A 82 -5.34 4.31 21.01
C GLY A 82 -6.68 4.37 20.27
N PRO A 83 -7.04 5.45 19.56
CA PRO A 83 -8.24 5.46 18.73
C PRO A 83 -8.17 4.46 17.58
N ASP A 84 -9.31 3.84 17.26
CA ASP A 84 -9.49 3.01 16.09
C ASP A 84 -9.41 3.85 14.80
N ILE A 85 -8.86 3.24 13.76
CA ILE A 85 -8.94 3.75 12.39
C ILE A 85 -10.15 3.08 11.74
N ASN A 86 -11.10 3.88 11.25
CA ASN A 86 -12.31 3.37 10.63
C ASN A 86 -12.15 3.27 9.12
N VAL A 87 -12.47 2.11 8.57
CA VAL A 87 -12.53 1.86 7.12
C VAL A 87 -13.97 1.60 6.73
N ASN A 88 -14.53 2.49 5.92
CA ASN A 88 -15.88 2.35 5.39
C ASN A 88 -15.81 1.87 3.93
N ILE A 89 -16.51 0.77 3.63
CA ILE A 89 -16.66 0.25 2.27
C ILE A 89 -18.15 0.21 1.96
N ASP A 90 -18.62 1.13 1.11
CA ASP A 90 -20.03 1.24 0.69
C ASP A 90 -21.04 1.17 1.85
N GLY A 91 -20.72 1.79 3.00
CA GLY A 91 -21.55 1.83 4.20
C GLY A 91 -21.24 0.73 5.23
N GLY A 92 -20.46 -0.29 4.92
CA GLY A 92 -19.93 -1.25 5.89
C GLY A 92 -18.69 -0.70 6.61
N ASN A 93 -18.64 -0.80 7.94
CA ASN A 93 -17.52 -0.30 8.75
C ASN A 93 -16.64 -1.44 9.24
N TYR A 94 -15.32 -1.24 9.10
CA TYR A 94 -14.27 -2.16 9.50
C TYR A 94 -13.25 -1.42 10.35
N ILE A 95 -12.76 -2.08 11.40
CA ILE A 95 -11.84 -1.47 12.37
C ILE A 95 -10.41 -1.88 12.05
N PHE A 96 -9.54 -0.87 12.03
CA PHE A 96 -8.10 -1.01 11.94
C PHE A 96 -7.46 -0.39 13.16
N TYR A 97 -6.27 -0.83 13.49
CA TYR A 97 -5.47 -0.34 14.61
C TYR A 97 -4.04 -0.05 14.16
N THR A 98 -3.40 0.86 14.87
CA THR A 98 -1.96 1.12 14.73
C THR A 98 -1.21 0.67 15.98
N ASN A 99 0.11 0.63 15.89
CA ASN A 99 0.97 0.32 17.02
C ASN A 99 2.11 1.34 17.14
N VAL A 100 2.83 1.30 18.26
CA VAL A 100 3.91 2.25 18.56
C VAL A 100 5.18 2.04 17.73
N ASP A 101 5.38 0.84 17.19
CA ASP A 101 6.58 0.50 16.42
C ASP A 101 6.51 1.03 14.98
N VAL A 102 5.29 1.06 14.40
CA VAL A 102 5.03 1.58 13.06
C VAL A 102 3.78 2.47 13.09
N PRO A 103 3.87 3.66 13.69
CA PRO A 103 2.69 4.49 13.99
C PRO A 103 2.04 5.10 12.73
N SER A 104 2.67 5.09 11.59
CA SER A 104 2.10 5.58 10.33
C SER A 104 1.23 4.55 9.60
N ALA A 105 1.31 3.29 9.99
CA ALA A 105 0.57 2.20 9.37
C ALA A 105 -0.53 1.64 10.27
N ALA A 106 -1.55 1.04 9.65
CA ALA A 106 -2.67 0.41 10.32
C ALA A 106 -3.00 -0.96 9.70
N TRP A 107 -3.46 -1.89 10.54
CA TRP A 107 -3.83 -3.27 10.19
C TRP A 107 -5.17 -3.64 10.81
N THR A 108 -5.70 -4.79 10.41
CA THR A 108 -6.93 -5.37 10.97
C THR A 108 -6.72 -6.84 11.32
N GLU A 109 -7.53 -7.37 12.23
CA GLU A 109 -7.63 -8.82 12.50
C GLU A 109 -8.60 -9.53 11.54
N GLU A 110 -9.30 -8.77 10.69
CA GLU A 110 -10.37 -9.29 9.84
C GLU A 110 -10.02 -9.21 8.33
N ASP A 111 -8.74 -9.40 7.95
CA ASP A 111 -8.26 -9.24 6.57
C ASP A 111 -9.18 -9.89 5.53
N ASN A 112 -9.53 -11.16 5.71
CA ASN A 112 -10.37 -11.90 4.75
C ASN A 112 -11.76 -11.28 4.59
N LYS A 113 -12.35 -10.76 5.67
CA LYS A 113 -13.66 -10.11 5.65
C LYS A 113 -13.60 -8.78 4.92
N VAL A 114 -12.54 -8.01 5.16
CA VAL A 114 -12.32 -6.73 4.48
C VAL A 114 -12.03 -6.95 2.99
N ILE A 115 -11.15 -7.90 2.63
CA ILE A 115 -10.87 -8.26 1.24
C ILE A 115 -12.14 -8.68 0.50
N PHE A 116 -13.01 -9.46 1.15
CA PHE A 116 -14.29 -9.85 0.56
C PHE A 116 -15.19 -8.63 0.27
N ALA A 117 -15.24 -7.65 1.18
CA ALA A 117 -15.96 -6.41 0.97
C ALA A 117 -15.32 -5.55 -0.14
N MET A 118 -13.98 -5.44 -0.17
CA MET A 118 -13.26 -4.72 -1.21
C MET A 118 -13.51 -5.27 -2.61
N LYS A 119 -13.63 -6.60 -2.75
CA LYS A 119 -13.95 -7.24 -4.05
C LYS A 119 -15.32 -6.88 -4.60
N LYS A 120 -16.25 -6.54 -3.74
CA LYS A 120 -17.66 -6.21 -4.09
C LYS A 120 -17.93 -4.72 -4.09
N GLY A 121 -17.10 -3.94 -3.41
CA GLY A 121 -17.30 -2.53 -3.20
C GLY A 121 -16.90 -1.68 -4.39
N LEU A 122 -17.32 -0.43 -4.35
CA LEU A 122 -16.99 0.60 -5.33
C LEU A 122 -15.91 1.53 -4.79
N ASP A 123 -16.11 2.02 -3.56
CA ASP A 123 -15.22 2.95 -2.90
C ASP A 123 -14.92 2.52 -1.45
N LEU A 124 -13.75 2.92 -0.99
CA LEU A 124 -13.28 2.71 0.37
C LEU A 124 -12.82 4.06 0.94
N VAL A 125 -13.28 4.39 2.14
CA VAL A 125 -12.88 5.60 2.85
C VAL A 125 -12.17 5.21 4.15
N VAL A 126 -10.95 5.72 4.33
CA VAL A 126 -10.18 5.58 5.57
C VAL A 126 -10.35 6.85 6.39
N THR A 127 -10.85 6.72 7.61
CA THR A 127 -10.93 7.82 8.59
C THR A 127 -9.95 7.56 9.72
N GLY A 128 -8.97 8.43 9.88
CA GLY A 128 -7.97 8.35 10.93
C GLY A 128 -7.67 9.71 11.57
N GLU A 129 -7.15 9.69 12.80
CA GLU A 129 -6.68 10.87 13.52
C GLU A 129 -5.15 10.84 13.61
N SER A 130 -4.49 11.92 13.21
CA SER A 130 -3.04 12.03 13.36
C SER A 130 -2.64 12.25 14.82
N SER A 131 -1.38 11.98 15.16
CA SER A 131 -0.81 12.28 16.49
C SER A 131 -0.94 13.74 16.90
N ARG A 132 -1.17 14.65 15.94
CA ARG A 132 -1.41 16.07 16.15
C ARG A 132 -2.89 16.44 16.29
N GLY A 133 -3.81 15.45 16.25
CA GLY A 133 -5.25 15.65 16.38
C GLY A 133 -5.96 16.07 15.09
N THR A 134 -5.31 15.97 13.93
CA THR A 134 -5.99 16.23 12.66
C THR A 134 -6.66 14.95 12.19
N VAL A 135 -7.97 15.00 11.96
CA VAL A 135 -8.75 13.92 11.34
C VAL A 135 -8.66 14.06 9.83
N THR A 136 -8.48 12.94 9.14
CA THR A 136 -8.50 12.87 7.66
C THR A 136 -9.48 11.81 7.20
N ASN A 137 -10.10 12.05 6.04
CA ASN A 137 -10.89 11.08 5.29
C ASN A 137 -10.26 10.91 3.90
N ASP A 138 -9.70 9.73 3.67
CA ASP A 138 -8.98 9.40 2.44
C ASP A 138 -9.80 8.40 1.64
N THR A 139 -10.14 8.76 0.40
CA THR A 139 -10.96 7.95 -0.48
C THR A 139 -10.11 7.19 -1.49
N TYR A 140 -10.39 5.90 -1.61
CA TYR A 140 -9.79 4.98 -2.58
C TYR A 140 -10.89 4.38 -3.45
N THR A 141 -10.65 4.25 -4.75
CA THR A 141 -11.54 3.47 -5.59
C THR A 141 -11.17 2.00 -5.54
N LEU A 142 -12.18 1.14 -5.52
CA LEU A 142 -12.01 -0.33 -5.58
C LEU A 142 -12.12 -0.87 -7.01
N LYS A 143 -12.24 0.02 -8.00
CA LYS A 143 -12.22 -0.36 -9.41
C LYS A 143 -10.88 -1.03 -9.76
N GLY A 144 -10.94 -2.26 -10.26
CA GLY A 144 -9.76 -3.05 -10.60
C GLY A 144 -9.15 -3.85 -9.45
N PHE A 145 -9.62 -3.66 -8.20
CA PHE A 145 -9.12 -4.39 -7.04
C PHE A 145 -9.21 -5.91 -7.22
N THR A 146 -10.38 -6.43 -7.61
CA THR A 146 -10.58 -7.88 -7.77
C THR A 146 -9.62 -8.49 -8.79
N SER A 147 -9.39 -7.81 -9.92
CA SER A 147 -8.44 -8.27 -10.93
C SER A 147 -7.00 -8.30 -10.41
N ALA A 148 -6.59 -7.24 -9.71
CA ALA A 148 -5.26 -7.16 -9.10
C ALA A 148 -5.08 -8.20 -7.98
N PHE A 149 -6.11 -8.42 -7.15
CA PHE A 149 -6.08 -9.42 -6.10
C PHE A 149 -5.97 -10.85 -6.66
N ASN A 150 -6.70 -11.18 -7.72
CA ASN A 150 -6.56 -12.48 -8.38
C ASN A 150 -5.13 -12.67 -8.89
N LYS A 151 -4.54 -11.64 -9.48
CA LYS A 151 -3.14 -11.67 -9.91
C LYS A 151 -2.17 -11.89 -8.73
N LEU A 152 -2.43 -11.26 -7.58
CA LEU A 152 -1.66 -11.49 -6.35
C LEU A 152 -1.69 -12.96 -5.92
N ILE A 153 -2.85 -13.60 -5.98
CA ILE A 153 -3.01 -15.00 -5.58
C ILE A 153 -2.39 -15.96 -6.59
N GLU A 154 -2.54 -15.69 -7.88
CA GLU A 154 -2.08 -16.57 -8.96
C GLU A 154 -0.56 -16.49 -9.19
N ASP A 155 0.02 -15.29 -9.12
CA ASP A 155 1.40 -15.03 -9.52
C ASP A 155 2.38 -14.97 -8.32
N CYS A 156 1.87 -14.93 -7.12
CA CYS A 156 2.67 -14.99 -5.90
C CYS A 156 2.67 -16.41 -5.33
#